data_829113030f9fdd576bb01d7913efa19c
#
_entry.id   829113030f9fdd576bb01d7913efa19c
#
_cell.length_a   1.000
_cell.length_b   1.000
_cell.length_c   1.000
_cell.angle_alpha   90.00
_cell.angle_beta   90.00
_cell.angle_gamma   90.00
#
_symmetry.space_group_name_H-M   'P 1'
#
loop_
_entity.id
_entity.type
_entity.pdbx_description
1 polymer ?
#
loop_
_entity_poly.entity_id
_entity_poly.type
_entity_poly.pdbx_seq_one_letter_code
_entity_poly.pdbx_strand_id
1 'polypeptide(L)'
;DGGVRHLLGDATYPFDVMRITCDDADGRRQTRYAHNIAEIGLGANVELARRRLPARLGARRRRFLGFWHGYAATRRRTLHVGYDMKSWDGVGFHVVIGNGQFTSGIRLSPRSYPGDGVLDALVFTGQKSDAYTMMPRIMRHGGHVPDDAIKELRAKIRFSVEADRPLAVIADGEPFGTTPATFQVVPQQILLKL
;
A
#
# COMPACT_ATOMS: atom_id res chain seq x y z
N ASP A 1 15.72 28.53 -9.54
CA ASP A 1 14.53 29.27 -10.01
C ASP A 1 13.52 28.47 -10.85
N GLY A 2 13.80 27.18 -11.13
CA GLY A 2 12.84 26.32 -11.85
C GLY A 2 11.55 26.06 -11.07
N GLY A 3 11.61 25.85 -9.77
CA GLY A 3 10.43 25.56 -8.95
C GLY A 3 9.40 26.70 -8.90
N VAL A 4 9.85 27.94 -8.95
CA VAL A 4 8.94 29.10 -8.97
C VAL A 4 8.21 29.19 -10.30
N ARG A 5 8.86 28.86 -11.41
CA ARG A 5 8.21 28.82 -12.73
C ARG A 5 7.08 27.77 -12.81
N HIS A 6 7.27 26.60 -12.19
CA HIS A 6 6.21 25.58 -12.10
C HIS A 6 5.01 26.07 -11.29
N LEU A 7 5.23 26.81 -10.21
CA LEU A 7 4.13 27.37 -9.40
C LEU A 7 3.34 28.46 -10.14
N LEU A 8 3.99 29.21 -11.02
CA LEU A 8 3.37 30.28 -11.83
C LEU A 8 2.79 29.79 -13.16
N GLY A 9 3.11 28.58 -13.59
CA GLY A 9 2.57 27.97 -14.81
C GLY A 9 1.10 27.59 -14.66
N ASP A 10 0.37 27.52 -15.78
CA ASP A 10 -1.05 27.09 -15.81
C ASP A 10 -1.19 25.58 -15.98
N ALA A 11 -0.11 24.88 -16.25
CA ALA A 11 -0.12 23.42 -16.41
C ALA A 11 -0.45 22.72 -15.10
N THR A 12 -1.51 21.94 -15.10
CA THR A 12 -1.95 21.12 -13.98
C THR A 12 -2.18 19.69 -14.41
N TYR A 13 -1.93 18.76 -13.48
CA TYR A 13 -2.20 17.34 -13.65
C TYR A 13 -3.28 16.90 -12.66
N PRO A 14 -4.44 16.38 -13.14
CA PRO A 14 -5.45 15.82 -12.24
C PRO A 14 -4.96 14.53 -11.60
N PHE A 15 -5.11 14.44 -10.29
CA PHE A 15 -4.60 13.35 -9.48
C PHE A 15 -5.74 12.71 -8.68
N ASP A 16 -5.86 11.40 -8.76
CA ASP A 16 -6.87 10.64 -8.05
C ASP A 16 -6.49 10.50 -6.56
N VAL A 17 -7.49 10.27 -5.74
CA VAL A 17 -7.30 10.02 -4.30
C VAL A 17 -7.96 8.71 -3.93
N MET A 18 -7.36 7.97 -3.04
CA MET A 18 -7.92 6.75 -2.48
C MET A 18 -8.66 7.07 -1.19
N ARG A 19 -9.97 6.82 -1.15
CA ARG A 19 -10.78 6.86 0.07
C ARG A 19 -10.73 5.51 0.75
N ILE A 20 -10.28 5.48 2.00
CA ILE A 20 -10.09 4.26 2.79
C ILE A 20 -11.07 4.27 3.95
N THR A 21 -11.84 3.21 4.09
CA THR A 21 -12.74 2.98 5.22
C THR A 21 -12.34 1.69 5.92
N CYS A 22 -12.02 1.76 7.20
CA CYS A 22 -11.61 0.63 8.03
C CYS A 22 -11.96 0.89 9.50
N ASP A 23 -11.74 -0.09 10.36
CA ASP A 23 -11.93 0.10 11.79
C ASP A 23 -10.64 0.60 12.45
N ASP A 24 -10.76 1.56 13.37
CA ASP A 24 -9.63 2.04 14.17
C ASP A 24 -9.27 1.04 15.29
N ALA A 25 -8.33 1.42 16.17
CA ALA A 25 -7.89 0.58 17.27
C ALA A 25 -8.99 0.31 18.31
N ASP A 26 -10.00 1.16 18.39
CA ASP A 26 -11.14 1.04 19.28
C ASP A 26 -12.34 0.31 18.63
N GLY A 27 -12.19 -0.17 17.40
CA GLY A 27 -13.23 -0.84 16.61
C GLY A 27 -14.27 0.12 16.02
N ARG A 28 -13.98 1.43 15.97
CA ARG A 28 -14.87 2.42 15.38
C ARG A 28 -14.59 2.57 13.89
N ARG A 29 -15.64 2.54 13.10
CA ARG A 29 -15.54 2.76 11.66
C ARG A 29 -15.08 4.18 11.36
N GLN A 30 -13.99 4.33 10.60
CA GLN A 30 -13.46 5.62 10.20
C GLN A 30 -13.17 5.66 8.70
N THR A 31 -13.20 6.86 8.13
CA THR A 31 -12.85 7.11 6.74
C THR A 31 -11.76 8.16 6.67
N ARG A 32 -10.72 7.88 5.91
CA ARG A 32 -9.60 8.78 5.62
C ARG A 32 -9.23 8.70 4.14
N TYR A 33 -8.34 9.60 3.75
CA TYR A 33 -7.85 9.69 2.36
C TYR A 33 -6.35 9.46 2.30
N ALA A 34 -5.91 8.81 1.23
CA ALA A 34 -4.52 8.63 0.88
C ALA A 34 -4.34 8.88 -0.62
N HIS A 35 -3.15 9.27 -1.02
CA HIS A 35 -2.92 9.66 -2.42
C HIS A 35 -1.99 8.68 -3.16
N ASN A 36 -1.29 7.81 -2.47
CA ASN A 36 -0.25 7.00 -3.08
C ASN A 36 -0.48 5.49 -2.89
N ILE A 37 -0.06 4.90 -1.76
CA ILE A 37 -0.10 3.46 -1.54
C ILE A 37 -0.65 3.13 -0.15
N ALA A 38 -1.55 2.17 -0.08
CA ALA A 38 -1.94 1.50 1.15
C ALA A 38 -1.35 0.09 1.20
N GLU A 39 -0.96 -0.35 2.39
CA GLU A 39 -0.36 -1.65 2.63
C GLU A 39 -1.04 -2.37 3.81
N ILE A 40 -1.24 -3.68 3.66
CA ILE A 40 -1.86 -4.56 4.66
C ILE A 40 -0.93 -5.75 4.88
N GLY A 41 -0.74 -6.15 6.12
CA GLY A 41 0.12 -7.28 6.46
C GLY A 41 1.59 -6.90 6.58
N LEU A 42 2.50 -7.44 5.75
CA LEU A 42 3.95 -7.25 5.93
C LEU A 42 4.36 -5.77 5.99
N GLY A 43 3.99 -4.96 5.01
CA GLY A 43 4.37 -3.55 4.97
C GLY A 43 3.84 -2.79 6.19
N ALA A 44 2.57 -3.03 6.56
CA ALA A 44 1.98 -2.44 7.76
C ALA A 44 2.73 -2.86 9.04
N ASN A 45 3.06 -4.14 9.19
CA ASN A 45 3.79 -4.64 10.35
C ASN A 45 5.21 -4.05 10.45
N VAL A 46 5.89 -3.90 9.32
CA VAL A 46 7.22 -3.26 9.22
C VAL A 46 7.17 -1.81 9.68
N GLU A 47 6.21 -1.04 9.19
CA GLU A 47 6.07 0.36 9.54
C GLU A 47 5.69 0.54 11.02
N LEU A 48 4.74 -0.24 11.54
CA LEU A 48 4.36 -0.23 12.95
C LEU A 48 5.54 -0.63 13.86
N ALA A 49 6.32 -1.64 13.48
CA ALA A 49 7.52 -2.04 14.20
C ALA A 49 8.57 -0.91 14.20
N ARG A 50 8.80 -0.28 13.05
CA ARG A 50 9.71 0.86 12.90
C ARG A 50 9.34 2.03 13.81
N ARG A 51 8.04 2.36 13.92
CA ARG A 51 7.53 3.44 14.76
C ARG A 51 7.75 3.22 16.24
N ARG A 52 7.70 1.96 16.70
CA ARG A 52 7.96 1.58 18.09
C ARG A 52 9.43 1.71 18.50
N LEU A 53 10.36 1.75 17.55
CA LEU A 53 11.79 1.83 17.83
C LEU A 53 12.20 3.27 18.21
N PRO A 54 13.08 3.43 19.22
CA PRO A 54 13.53 4.74 19.68
C PRO A 54 14.22 5.54 18.57
N ALA A 55 13.95 6.85 18.51
CA ALA A 55 14.52 7.74 17.48
C ALA A 55 16.06 7.79 17.54
N ARG A 56 16.66 7.60 18.73
CA ARG A 56 18.11 7.58 18.95
C ARG A 56 18.87 6.51 18.15
N LEU A 57 18.19 5.49 17.65
CA LEU A 57 18.80 4.46 16.80
C LEU A 57 19.15 4.98 15.39
N GLY A 58 18.64 6.13 15.01
CA GLY A 58 18.81 6.69 13.67
C GLY A 58 17.96 5.95 12.61
N ALA A 59 17.73 6.61 11.49
CA ALA A 59 16.80 6.15 10.46
C ALA A 59 17.18 4.78 9.85
N ARG A 60 18.49 4.58 9.56
CA ARG A 60 18.99 3.34 8.93
C ARG A 60 18.76 2.11 9.82
N ARG A 61 19.13 2.21 11.11
CA ARG A 61 18.95 1.09 12.06
C ARG A 61 17.46 0.80 12.32
N ARG A 62 16.65 1.87 12.43
CA ARG A 62 15.19 1.71 12.61
C ARG A 62 14.55 1.02 11.41
N ARG A 63 14.97 1.32 10.17
CA ARG A 63 14.49 0.62 8.97
C ARG A 63 14.87 -0.86 9.01
N PHE A 64 16.13 -1.16 9.30
CA PHE A 64 16.62 -2.53 9.38
C PHE A 64 15.89 -3.35 10.46
N LEU A 65 15.88 -2.87 11.70
CA LEU A 65 15.22 -3.56 12.83
C LEU A 65 13.70 -3.63 12.65
N GLY A 66 13.09 -2.54 12.14
CA GLY A 66 11.66 -2.51 11.82
C GLY A 66 11.26 -3.56 10.80
N PHE A 67 12.08 -3.74 9.75
CA PHE A 67 11.86 -4.81 8.77
C PHE A 67 11.86 -6.19 9.44
N TRP A 68 12.90 -6.52 10.22
CA TRP A 68 13.01 -7.83 10.86
C TRP A 68 11.90 -8.11 11.87
N HIS A 69 11.55 -7.11 12.70
CA HIS A 69 10.44 -7.24 13.65
C HIS A 69 9.10 -7.39 12.93
N GLY A 70 8.84 -6.57 11.93
CA GLY A 70 7.62 -6.66 11.13
C GLY A 70 7.52 -7.97 10.37
N TYR A 71 8.63 -8.42 9.77
CA TYR A 71 8.72 -9.71 9.12
C TYR A 71 8.44 -10.87 10.09
N ALA A 72 9.04 -10.87 11.29
CA ALA A 72 8.79 -11.89 12.29
C ALA A 72 7.33 -11.92 12.74
N ALA A 73 6.70 -10.74 12.92
CA ALA A 73 5.30 -10.61 13.30
C ALA A 73 4.31 -11.04 12.21
N THR A 74 4.72 -10.97 10.94
CA THR A 74 3.87 -11.29 9.80
C THR A 74 3.56 -12.79 9.73
N ARG A 75 2.30 -13.11 9.48
CA ARG A 75 1.81 -14.46 9.23
C ARG A 75 1.04 -14.50 7.92
N ARG A 76 1.07 -15.63 7.22
CA ARG A 76 0.15 -15.89 6.12
C ARG A 76 -1.27 -15.99 6.67
N ARG A 77 -2.23 -15.42 5.95
CA ARG A 77 -3.65 -15.36 6.35
C ARG A 77 -4.52 -15.74 5.17
N THR A 78 -5.69 -16.29 5.46
CA THR A 78 -6.74 -16.41 4.48
C THR A 78 -7.31 -15.02 4.23
N LEU A 79 -7.32 -14.62 2.98
CA LEU A 79 -7.76 -13.31 2.51
C LEU A 79 -8.93 -13.47 1.57
N HIS A 80 -9.93 -12.62 1.74
CA HIS A 80 -10.97 -12.36 0.76
C HIS A 80 -10.79 -10.95 0.20
N VAL A 81 -10.56 -10.85 -1.10
CA VAL A 81 -10.33 -9.57 -1.79
C VAL A 81 -11.43 -9.38 -2.83
N GLY A 82 -12.40 -8.52 -2.51
CA GLY A 82 -13.40 -8.07 -3.48
C GLY A 82 -12.84 -6.93 -4.33
N TYR A 83 -13.14 -6.92 -5.63
CA TYR A 83 -12.75 -5.84 -6.54
C TYR A 83 -13.84 -5.65 -7.61
N ASP A 84 -14.46 -4.49 -7.58
CA ASP A 84 -15.67 -4.16 -8.33
C ASP A 84 -16.76 -5.23 -8.14
N MET A 85 -17.10 -6.00 -9.19
CA MET A 85 -18.09 -7.09 -9.18
C MET A 85 -17.45 -8.48 -9.08
N LYS A 86 -16.15 -8.57 -8.75
CA LYS A 86 -15.38 -9.80 -8.69
C LYS A 86 -14.80 -10.02 -7.31
N SER A 87 -14.34 -11.23 -7.03
CA SER A 87 -13.59 -11.55 -5.83
C SER A 87 -12.44 -12.50 -6.12
N TRP A 88 -11.47 -12.49 -5.23
CA TRP A 88 -10.39 -13.44 -5.15
C TRP A 88 -10.26 -13.92 -3.71
N ASP A 89 -10.16 -15.24 -3.54
CA ASP A 89 -9.96 -15.89 -2.25
C ASP A 89 -8.65 -16.67 -2.28
N GLY A 90 -7.87 -16.56 -1.23
CA GLY A 90 -6.60 -17.27 -1.15
C GLY A 90 -5.81 -16.96 0.11
N VAL A 91 -4.59 -17.48 0.17
CA VAL A 91 -3.69 -17.27 1.30
C VAL A 91 -2.57 -16.32 0.88
N GLY A 92 -2.42 -15.25 1.64
CA GLY A 92 -1.38 -14.25 1.41
C GLY A 92 -0.77 -13.72 2.70
N PHE A 93 0.28 -12.92 2.59
CA PHE A 93 0.95 -12.30 3.73
C PHE A 93 1.12 -10.79 3.59
N HIS A 94 0.85 -10.26 2.41
CA HIS A 94 0.97 -8.84 2.11
C HIS A 94 0.00 -8.45 1.00
N VAL A 95 -0.70 -7.34 1.18
CA VAL A 95 -1.54 -6.72 0.15
C VAL A 95 -1.11 -5.28 -0.01
N VAL A 96 -0.89 -4.88 -1.23
CA VAL A 96 -0.58 -3.50 -1.63
C VAL A 96 -1.74 -2.99 -2.47
N ILE A 97 -2.32 -1.86 -2.10
CA ILE A 97 -3.31 -1.15 -2.93
C ILE A 97 -2.64 0.14 -3.40
N GLY A 98 -2.40 0.22 -4.70
CA GLY A 98 -1.69 1.33 -5.33
C GLY A 98 -2.61 2.25 -6.10
N ASN A 99 -2.52 3.55 -5.80
CA ASN A 99 -2.92 4.64 -6.67
C ASN A 99 -1.68 5.22 -7.37
N GLY A 100 -0.56 5.30 -6.65
CA GLY A 100 0.77 5.63 -7.16
C GLY A 100 1.73 4.45 -7.12
N GLN A 101 2.94 4.64 -7.66
CA GLN A 101 3.92 3.57 -7.85
C GLN A 101 4.90 3.41 -6.69
N PHE A 102 5.18 4.48 -5.94
CA PHE A 102 6.34 4.53 -5.05
C PHE A 102 5.94 4.66 -3.59
N THR A 103 6.61 3.92 -2.73
CA THR A 103 6.59 4.11 -1.27
C THR A 103 8.02 4.14 -0.75
N SER A 104 8.38 5.15 0.06
CA SER A 104 9.73 5.28 0.66
C SER A 104 10.88 5.15 -0.35
N GLY A 105 10.70 5.62 -1.60
CA GLY A 105 11.67 5.52 -2.69
C GLY A 105 11.74 4.14 -3.38
N ILE A 106 10.85 3.23 -3.05
CA ILE A 106 10.74 1.89 -3.64
C ILE A 106 9.55 1.87 -4.59
N ARG A 107 9.71 1.36 -5.81
CA ARG A 107 8.63 1.18 -6.79
C ARG A 107 7.84 -0.08 -6.48
N LEU A 108 6.92 0.03 -5.52
CA LEU A 108 6.19 -1.11 -4.98
C LEU A 108 4.99 -1.53 -5.84
N SER A 109 4.31 -0.59 -6.50
CA SER A 109 3.18 -0.86 -7.40
C SER A 109 3.47 -0.32 -8.80
N PRO A 110 4.28 -1.03 -9.61
CA PRO A 110 4.87 -0.49 -10.84
C PRO A 110 3.86 -0.19 -11.95
N ARG A 111 2.65 -0.73 -11.87
CA ARG A 111 1.58 -0.53 -12.87
C ARG A 111 0.55 0.52 -12.49
N SER A 112 0.58 1.02 -11.25
CA SER A 112 -0.35 2.05 -10.79
C SER A 112 -0.05 3.40 -11.43
N TYR A 113 -1.10 4.13 -11.76
CA TYR A 113 -1.01 5.44 -12.36
C TYR A 113 -2.06 6.39 -11.77
N PRO A 114 -1.66 7.43 -11.02
CA PRO A 114 -2.57 8.24 -10.23
C PRO A 114 -3.32 9.30 -11.07
N GLY A 115 -4.23 8.93 -11.89
CA GLY A 115 -5.00 9.81 -12.77
C GLY A 115 -5.75 9.03 -13.83
N ASP A 116 -5.70 7.71 -13.77
CA ASP A 116 -6.42 6.83 -14.69
C ASP A 116 -7.78 6.33 -14.15
N GLY A 117 -8.15 6.77 -12.93
CA GLY A 117 -9.39 6.37 -12.27
C GLY A 117 -9.40 4.93 -11.81
N VAL A 118 -8.24 4.32 -11.59
CA VAL A 118 -8.10 2.90 -11.27
C VAL A 118 -7.19 2.69 -10.07
N LEU A 119 -7.53 1.72 -9.22
CA LEU A 119 -6.62 1.19 -8.20
C LEU A 119 -6.08 -0.16 -8.65
N ASP A 120 -4.79 -0.39 -8.42
CA ASP A 120 -4.17 -1.68 -8.61
C ASP A 120 -3.91 -2.35 -7.27
N ALA A 121 -4.11 -3.67 -7.19
CA ALA A 121 -3.75 -4.44 -6.01
C ALA A 121 -2.75 -5.53 -6.34
N LEU A 122 -1.74 -5.67 -5.49
CA LEU A 122 -0.78 -6.76 -5.51
C LEU A 122 -0.97 -7.58 -4.24
N VAL A 123 -1.41 -8.83 -4.39
CA VAL A 123 -1.56 -9.77 -3.28
C VAL A 123 -0.40 -10.76 -3.33
N PHE A 124 0.45 -10.74 -2.34
CA PHE A 124 1.61 -11.62 -2.21
C PHE A 124 1.16 -12.96 -1.61
N THR A 125 1.04 -13.97 -2.48
CA THR A 125 0.47 -15.29 -2.18
C THR A 125 1.52 -16.36 -1.91
N GLY A 126 2.77 -16.13 -2.30
CA GLY A 126 3.88 -17.04 -2.13
C GLY A 126 4.24 -17.36 -0.68
N GLN A 127 5.39 -17.93 -0.46
CA GLN A 127 5.93 -18.11 0.88
C GLN A 127 6.42 -16.78 1.45
N LYS A 128 6.38 -16.64 2.77
CA LYS A 128 6.88 -15.41 3.41
C LYS A 128 8.38 -15.17 3.10
N SER A 129 9.14 -16.24 2.89
CA SER A 129 10.53 -16.18 2.43
C SER A 129 10.72 -15.46 1.10
N ASP A 130 9.70 -15.47 0.23
CA ASP A 130 9.78 -14.85 -1.10
C ASP A 130 9.94 -13.33 -1.01
N ALA A 131 9.54 -12.72 0.13
CA ALA A 131 9.83 -11.33 0.42
C ALA A 131 11.34 -10.99 0.30
N TYR A 132 12.21 -11.93 0.63
CA TYR A 132 13.67 -11.76 0.48
C TYR A 132 14.14 -11.85 -0.96
N THR A 133 13.66 -12.86 -1.67
CA THR A 133 14.06 -13.08 -3.08
C THR A 133 13.50 -12.00 -3.99
N MET A 134 12.35 -11.43 -3.63
CA MET A 134 11.72 -10.33 -4.35
C MET A 134 12.34 -8.96 -4.02
N MET A 135 12.93 -8.78 -2.83
CA MET A 135 13.45 -7.49 -2.39
C MET A 135 14.44 -6.85 -3.39
N PRO A 136 15.45 -7.55 -3.93
CA PRO A 136 16.33 -6.98 -4.95
C PRO A 136 15.58 -6.59 -6.23
N ARG A 137 14.53 -7.32 -6.60
CA ARG A 137 13.71 -7.04 -7.78
C ARG A 137 12.80 -5.82 -7.54
N ILE A 138 12.23 -5.70 -6.34
CA ILE A 138 11.46 -4.53 -5.90
C ILE A 138 12.34 -3.28 -5.94
N MET A 139 13.56 -3.36 -5.41
CA MET A 139 14.52 -2.26 -5.39
C MET A 139 15.06 -1.90 -6.79
N ARG A 140 15.03 -2.83 -7.73
CA ARG A 140 15.42 -2.61 -9.14
C ARG A 140 14.22 -2.21 -9.99
N HIS A 141 13.65 -1.04 -9.69
CA HIS A 141 12.59 -0.41 -10.50
C HIS A 141 11.30 -1.22 -10.65
N GLY A 142 10.94 -2.02 -9.63
CA GLY A 142 9.66 -2.74 -9.63
C GLY A 142 9.64 -3.99 -10.50
N GLY A 143 10.78 -4.60 -10.78
CA GLY A 143 10.90 -5.84 -11.57
C GLY A 143 10.37 -7.11 -10.89
N HIS A 144 9.60 -6.99 -9.81
CA HIS A 144 8.93 -8.09 -9.12
C HIS A 144 7.55 -8.43 -9.73
N VAL A 145 7.06 -7.62 -10.63
CA VAL A 145 5.78 -7.84 -11.32
C VAL A 145 6.05 -7.94 -12.83
N PRO A 146 5.54 -8.98 -13.52
CA PRO A 146 4.72 -10.10 -13.03
C PRO A 146 5.54 -11.16 -12.27
N ASP A 147 4.87 -11.90 -11.37
CA ASP A 147 5.45 -13.05 -10.66
C ASP A 147 4.32 -14.01 -10.22
N ASP A 148 4.54 -15.31 -10.28
CA ASP A 148 3.54 -16.33 -9.91
C ASP A 148 3.15 -16.28 -8.43
N ALA A 149 4.03 -15.76 -7.57
CA ALA A 149 3.76 -15.53 -6.15
C ALA A 149 3.04 -14.22 -5.85
N ILE A 150 2.65 -13.47 -6.89
CA ILE A 150 1.92 -12.20 -6.76
C ILE A 150 0.66 -12.26 -7.63
N LYS A 151 -0.49 -12.14 -6.98
CA LYS A 151 -1.76 -11.96 -7.69
C LYS A 151 -1.99 -10.48 -7.96
N GLU A 152 -2.05 -10.12 -9.23
CA GLU A 152 -2.40 -8.77 -9.66
C GLU A 152 -3.92 -8.66 -9.86
N LEU A 153 -4.53 -7.64 -9.25
CA LEU A 153 -5.95 -7.30 -9.37
C LEU A 153 -6.09 -5.82 -9.70
N ARG A 154 -7.21 -5.46 -10.32
CA ARG A 154 -7.47 -4.09 -10.74
C ARG A 154 -8.94 -3.75 -10.53
N ALA A 155 -9.23 -2.55 -10.00
CA ALA A 155 -10.58 -2.06 -9.73
C ALA A 155 -10.76 -0.60 -10.17
N LYS A 156 -11.91 -0.30 -10.77
CA LYS A 156 -12.32 1.06 -11.16
C LYS A 156 -13.21 1.73 -10.12
N ILE A 157 -13.81 0.95 -9.24
CA ILE A 157 -14.75 1.46 -8.24
C ILE A 157 -14.17 1.27 -6.84
N ARG A 158 -13.88 0.00 -6.46
CA ARG A 158 -13.44 -0.30 -5.11
C ARG A 158 -12.72 -1.63 -4.99
N PHE A 159 -11.83 -1.69 -3.99
CA PHE A 159 -11.40 -2.92 -3.35
C PHE A 159 -12.04 -3.07 -1.97
N SER A 160 -12.31 -4.30 -1.54
CA SER A 160 -12.53 -4.68 -0.14
C SER A 160 -11.54 -5.77 0.24
N VAL A 161 -10.94 -5.67 1.40
CA VAL A 161 -9.99 -6.66 1.91
C VAL A 161 -10.45 -7.12 3.29
N GLU A 162 -10.69 -8.41 3.40
CA GLU A 162 -11.01 -9.09 4.64
C GLU A 162 -9.98 -10.19 4.90
N ALA A 163 -9.80 -10.56 6.16
CA ALA A 163 -8.88 -11.61 6.57
C ALA A 163 -9.49 -12.44 7.72
N ASP A 164 -9.02 -13.68 7.88
CA ASP A 164 -9.40 -14.59 8.97
C ASP A 164 -9.13 -14.00 10.37
N ARG A 165 -8.24 -13.02 10.46
CA ARG A 165 -7.98 -12.18 11.64
C ARG A 165 -7.68 -10.75 11.20
N PRO A 166 -8.03 -9.74 12.01
CA PRO A 166 -7.73 -8.35 11.69
C PRO A 166 -6.25 -8.13 11.37
N LEU A 167 -5.97 -7.51 10.25
CA LEU A 167 -4.63 -7.11 9.80
C LEU A 167 -4.52 -5.60 9.83
N ALA A 168 -3.37 -5.10 10.27
CA ALA A 168 -3.11 -3.67 10.25
C ALA A 168 -3.11 -3.11 8.83
N VAL A 169 -3.69 -1.93 8.68
CA VAL A 169 -3.74 -1.12 7.46
C VAL A 169 -2.91 0.14 7.67
N ILE A 170 -1.98 0.39 6.78
CA ILE A 170 -1.28 1.67 6.68
C ILE A 170 -1.55 2.28 5.31
N ALA A 171 -1.50 3.60 5.21
CA ALA A 171 -1.55 4.29 3.93
C ALA A 171 -0.64 5.52 3.98
N ASP A 172 0.11 5.73 2.90
CA ASP A 172 1.13 6.79 2.78
C ASP A 172 2.10 6.82 3.97
N GLY A 173 2.40 5.63 4.53
CA GLY A 173 3.26 5.46 5.70
C GLY A 173 2.61 5.75 7.05
N GLU A 174 1.32 6.08 7.11
CA GLU A 174 0.59 6.37 8.35
C GLU A 174 -0.35 5.22 8.76
N PRO A 175 -0.44 4.86 10.05
CA PRO A 175 -1.42 3.89 10.53
C PRO A 175 -2.84 4.40 10.30
N PHE A 176 -3.68 3.56 9.70
CA PHE A 176 -5.08 3.86 9.41
C PHE A 176 -6.03 3.09 10.33
N GLY A 177 -5.79 1.80 10.52
CA GLY A 177 -6.65 0.92 11.31
C GLY A 177 -6.38 -0.55 10.99
N THR A 178 -7.46 -1.34 10.90
CA THR A 178 -7.39 -2.77 10.62
C THR A 178 -8.43 -3.19 9.58
N THR A 179 -8.20 -4.38 8.97
CA THR A 179 -9.24 -5.05 8.17
C THR A 179 -10.43 -5.46 9.07
N PRO A 180 -11.67 -5.49 8.53
CA PRO A 180 -12.03 -5.29 7.13
C PRO A 180 -11.84 -3.85 6.66
N ALA A 181 -11.28 -3.69 5.47
CA ALA A 181 -10.99 -2.39 4.90
C ALA A 181 -11.51 -2.26 3.47
N THR A 182 -12.00 -1.07 3.10
CA THR A 182 -12.47 -0.76 1.76
C THR A 182 -11.67 0.41 1.20
N PHE A 183 -11.27 0.29 -0.05
CA PHE A 183 -10.48 1.29 -0.78
C PHE A 183 -11.25 1.68 -2.04
N GLN A 184 -11.57 2.96 -2.20
CA GLN A 184 -12.32 3.47 -3.33
C GLN A 184 -11.50 4.54 -4.04
N VAL A 185 -11.45 4.48 -5.37
CA VAL A 185 -10.89 5.58 -6.14
C VAL A 185 -11.86 6.76 -6.13
N VAL A 186 -11.33 7.95 -5.87
CA VAL A 186 -12.05 9.22 -6.02
C VAL A 186 -11.28 10.02 -7.06
N PRO A 187 -11.79 10.07 -8.30
CA PRO A 187 -11.05 10.62 -9.41
C PRO A 187 -10.82 12.13 -9.28
N GLN A 188 -9.66 12.60 -9.74
CA GLN A 188 -9.34 14.00 -10.02
C GLN A 188 -9.59 14.98 -8.85
N GLN A 189 -9.33 14.53 -7.60
CA GLN A 189 -9.57 15.35 -6.41
C GLN A 189 -8.47 16.38 -6.13
N ILE A 190 -7.29 16.17 -6.68
CA ILE A 190 -6.13 17.06 -6.49
C ILE A 190 -5.64 17.51 -7.86
N LEU A 191 -5.31 18.78 -7.97
CA LEU A 191 -4.63 19.34 -9.13
C LEU A 191 -3.18 19.61 -8.75
N LEU A 192 -2.27 18.83 -9.30
CA LEU A 192 -0.83 19.06 -9.13
C LEU A 192 -0.37 20.09 -10.15
N LYS A 193 0.39 21.09 -9.70
CA LYS A 193 1.10 22.00 -10.58
C LYS A 193 2.31 21.30 -11.19
N LEU A 194 2.47 21.44 -12.51
CA LEU A 194 3.59 20.89 -13.28
C LEU A 194 4.64 21.95 -13.57
#